data_4d905c8b75fdbb6a0e9513d0fe3e02e5
#
_entry.id   4d905c8b75fdbb6a0e9513d0fe3e02e5
#
_cell.length_a   1.000
_cell.length_b   1.000
_cell.length_c   1.000
_cell.angle_alpha   90.00
_cell.angle_beta   90.00
_cell.angle_gamma   90.00
#
_symmetry.space_group_name_H-M   'P 1'
#
loop_
_entity.id
_entity.type
_entity.pdbx_description
1 polymer ?
#
loop_
_entity_poly.entity_id
_entity_poly.type
_entity_poly.pdbx_seq_one_letter_code
_entity_poly.pdbx_strand_id
1 'polypeptide(L)'
;MKRSYIGVSGVTSPEMQGELELIASDLELRGHNRLLALGIKAVHKTQYLDIENRYGREWYPVGEQAFKGALRPETPHTDTIAVAQTYLDVDYVDDAAYRDAFLRRIVSRGEPWLQAIQFDMLPWHTNPDIWSYLEDVKLTGVEVFLQAHKPAMELLGPAQLVRSLKEHAELVDYVLFDSSHGTGTRLNTTALEPFIAEAYSRLDPHATGIAIAGGLNGAIVREDLPTLASKYPDLSWDAEGQLHPQNSGGKRPLDLAITREYLAASAELLSR
;
A
#
# COMPACT_ATOMS: atom_id res chain seq x y z
N MET A 1 -7.48 18.05 -4.21
CA MET A 1 -6.44 17.32 -3.45
C MET A 1 -6.71 15.84 -3.60
N LYS A 2 -5.68 15.03 -3.82
CA LYS A 2 -5.82 13.55 -3.84
C LYS A 2 -6.37 13.11 -2.48
N ARG A 3 -7.41 12.23 -2.46
CA ARG A 3 -7.99 11.79 -1.18
C ARG A 3 -6.97 10.97 -0.40
N SER A 4 -6.78 11.30 0.84
CA SER A 4 -5.91 10.52 1.73
C SER A 4 -6.56 9.19 2.11
N TYR A 5 -5.76 8.20 2.50
CA TYR A 5 -6.28 6.89 2.85
C TYR A 5 -5.73 6.36 4.19
N ILE A 6 -6.43 5.38 4.74
CA ILE A 6 -5.94 4.49 5.78
C ILE A 6 -5.86 3.11 5.15
N GLY A 7 -4.65 2.53 5.12
CA GLY A 7 -4.39 1.26 4.47
C GLY A 7 -4.40 0.10 5.45
N VAL A 8 -4.97 -1.01 5.02
CA VAL A 8 -4.96 -2.32 5.69
C VAL A 8 -4.55 -3.36 4.66
N SER A 9 -3.39 -3.97 4.86
CA SER A 9 -2.83 -4.95 3.94
C SER A 9 -2.91 -6.37 4.47
N GLY A 10 -3.12 -7.34 3.57
CA GLY A 10 -3.26 -8.75 3.91
C GLY A 10 -4.70 -9.28 3.79
N VAL A 11 -5.55 -8.59 3.03
CA VAL A 11 -6.91 -9.05 2.71
C VAL A 11 -6.84 -10.25 1.75
N THR A 12 -7.58 -11.31 2.06
CA THR A 12 -7.51 -12.57 1.31
C THR A 12 -8.87 -13.13 0.87
N SER A 13 -9.96 -12.53 1.32
CA SER A 13 -11.31 -12.96 0.92
C SER A 13 -12.31 -11.79 0.90
N PRO A 14 -13.43 -11.94 0.18
CA PRO A 14 -14.49 -10.94 0.17
C PRO A 14 -15.15 -10.76 1.54
N GLU A 15 -15.27 -11.83 2.33
CA GLU A 15 -15.85 -11.77 3.70
C GLU A 15 -14.96 -10.89 4.60
N MET A 16 -13.63 -11.07 4.53
CA MET A 16 -12.68 -10.24 5.28
C MET A 16 -12.78 -8.78 4.86
N GLN A 17 -12.89 -8.51 3.56
CA GLN A 17 -13.11 -7.17 3.04
C GLN A 17 -14.40 -6.57 3.62
N GLY A 18 -15.52 -7.29 3.57
CA GLY A 18 -16.81 -6.86 4.12
C GLY A 18 -16.73 -6.53 5.61
N GLU A 19 -16.03 -7.35 6.41
CA GLU A 19 -15.83 -7.08 7.84
C GLU A 19 -14.99 -5.81 8.08
N LEU A 20 -13.95 -5.57 7.29
CA LEU A 20 -13.14 -4.34 7.38
C LEU A 20 -13.94 -3.08 7.00
N GLU A 21 -14.79 -3.19 6.00
CA GLU A 21 -15.68 -2.11 5.59
C GLU A 21 -16.73 -1.80 6.68
N LEU A 22 -17.28 -2.81 7.34
CA LEU A 22 -18.17 -2.64 8.50
C LEU A 22 -17.45 -1.97 9.66
N ILE A 23 -16.22 -2.41 10.00
CA ILE A 23 -15.42 -1.79 11.05
C ILE A 23 -15.16 -0.31 10.73
N ALA A 24 -14.76 0.01 9.50
CA ALA A 24 -14.50 1.38 9.08
C ALA A 24 -15.77 2.25 9.11
N SER A 25 -16.93 1.66 8.80
CA SER A 25 -18.23 2.33 8.90
C SER A 25 -18.63 2.60 10.35
N ASP A 26 -18.49 1.60 11.24
CA ASP A 26 -18.76 1.74 12.68
C ASP A 26 -17.91 2.82 13.34
N LEU A 27 -16.68 2.97 12.87
CA LEU A 27 -15.71 3.97 13.37
C LEU A 27 -15.83 5.34 12.68
N GLU A 28 -16.81 5.51 11.81
CA GLU A 28 -17.05 6.75 11.07
C GLU A 28 -15.83 7.27 10.29
N LEU A 29 -14.90 6.39 9.89
CA LEU A 29 -13.68 6.78 9.15
C LEU A 29 -13.99 7.57 7.88
N ARG A 30 -15.13 7.29 7.25
CA ARG A 30 -15.62 8.00 6.05
C ARG A 30 -15.95 9.46 6.33
N GLY A 31 -16.38 9.79 7.55
CA GLY A 31 -16.65 11.17 7.98
C GLY A 31 -15.42 12.07 7.95
N HIS A 32 -14.21 11.49 7.98
CA HIS A 32 -12.94 12.21 7.91
C HIS A 32 -12.39 12.40 6.49
N ASN A 33 -13.19 12.17 5.44
CA ASN A 33 -12.78 12.26 4.04
C ASN A 33 -11.56 11.35 3.70
N ARG A 34 -11.49 10.17 4.30
CA ARG A 34 -10.46 9.18 4.06
C ARG A 34 -10.99 8.00 3.25
N LEU A 35 -10.15 7.47 2.36
CA LEU A 35 -10.38 6.17 1.75
C LEU A 35 -9.93 5.06 2.70
N LEU A 36 -10.59 3.92 2.64
CA LEU A 36 -10.07 2.67 3.16
C LEU A 36 -9.33 1.95 2.02
N ALA A 37 -8.01 1.87 2.08
CA ALA A 37 -7.24 1.12 1.09
C ALA A 37 -7.03 -0.31 1.59
N LEU A 38 -7.54 -1.28 0.82
CA LEU A 38 -7.46 -2.70 1.15
C LEU A 38 -6.42 -3.37 0.26
N GLY A 39 -5.29 -3.77 0.85
CA GLY A 39 -4.16 -4.38 0.18
C GLY A 39 -4.29 -5.89 0.05
N ILE A 40 -4.30 -6.39 -1.18
CA ILE A 40 -4.34 -7.81 -1.54
C ILE A 40 -3.00 -8.20 -2.16
N LYS A 41 -2.30 -9.17 -1.56
CA LYS A 41 -0.99 -9.59 -2.04
C LYS A 41 -1.05 -10.29 -3.40
N ALA A 42 -0.32 -9.75 -4.36
CA ALA A 42 -0.26 -10.24 -5.73
C ALA A 42 1.21 -10.38 -6.18
N VAL A 43 1.82 -11.52 -5.88
CA VAL A 43 3.25 -11.76 -6.14
C VAL A 43 3.48 -12.80 -7.22
N HIS A 44 4.70 -12.85 -7.76
CA HIS A 44 5.08 -13.78 -8.84
C HIS A 44 4.58 -15.21 -8.59
N LYS A 45 4.89 -15.79 -7.44
CA LYS A 45 4.50 -17.19 -7.14
C LYS A 45 3.00 -17.40 -7.20
N THR A 46 2.22 -16.50 -6.61
CA THR A 46 0.78 -16.72 -6.44
C THR A 46 -0.05 -16.28 -7.63
N GLN A 47 0.39 -15.26 -8.37
CA GLN A 47 -0.38 -14.70 -9.47
C GLN A 47 0.22 -14.96 -10.85
N TYR A 48 1.49 -15.33 -10.95
CA TYR A 48 2.11 -15.67 -12.23
C TYR A 48 2.30 -17.17 -12.41
N LEU A 49 2.77 -17.88 -11.39
CA LEU A 49 3.00 -19.33 -11.42
C LEU A 49 1.83 -20.16 -10.86
N ASP A 50 0.85 -19.53 -10.19
CA ASP A 50 -0.26 -20.21 -9.48
C ASP A 50 0.23 -21.19 -8.39
N ILE A 51 1.35 -20.85 -7.75
CA ILE A 51 1.99 -21.67 -6.69
C ILE A 51 1.85 -20.98 -5.36
N GLU A 52 1.59 -21.76 -4.31
CA GLU A 52 1.49 -21.25 -2.95
C GLU A 52 2.82 -20.62 -2.48
N ASN A 53 2.72 -19.45 -1.83
CA ASN A 53 3.84 -18.81 -1.18
C ASN A 53 4.17 -19.52 0.15
N ARG A 54 5.42 -19.41 0.61
CA ARG A 54 5.88 -19.97 1.90
C ARG A 54 5.07 -19.49 3.12
N TYR A 55 4.37 -18.37 3.01
CA TYR A 55 3.53 -17.78 4.05
C TYR A 55 2.08 -18.29 4.03
N GLY A 56 1.71 -19.14 3.05
CA GLY A 56 0.41 -19.77 2.97
C GLY A 56 -0.64 -18.95 2.22
N ARG A 57 -1.78 -19.61 1.94
CA ARG A 57 -2.92 -19.02 1.23
C ARG A 57 -3.68 -18.00 2.08
N GLU A 58 -3.57 -18.13 3.38
CA GLU A 58 -4.19 -17.22 4.36
C GLU A 58 -3.60 -15.81 4.29
N TRP A 59 -2.48 -15.64 3.63
CA TRP A 59 -1.84 -14.33 3.43
C TRP A 59 -1.72 -13.93 1.97
N TYR A 60 -1.63 -14.91 1.09
CA TYR A 60 -1.42 -14.70 -0.34
C TYR A 60 -2.46 -15.48 -1.15
N PRO A 61 -3.51 -14.83 -1.68
CA PRO A 61 -4.46 -15.50 -2.57
C PRO A 61 -3.73 -16.12 -3.76
N VAL A 62 -4.01 -17.41 -4.03
CA VAL A 62 -3.35 -18.16 -5.10
C VAL A 62 -4.30 -18.34 -6.27
N GLY A 63 -3.86 -17.92 -7.45
CA GLY A 63 -4.62 -18.04 -8.69
C GLY A 63 -5.72 -17.01 -8.84
N GLU A 64 -6.32 -17.02 -10.02
CA GLU A 64 -7.29 -15.99 -10.43
C GLU A 64 -8.52 -15.89 -9.54
N GLN A 65 -9.15 -17.03 -9.22
CA GLN A 65 -10.41 -17.01 -8.45
C GLN A 65 -10.23 -16.44 -7.05
N ALA A 66 -9.15 -16.84 -6.35
CA ALA A 66 -8.88 -16.34 -5.00
C ALA A 66 -8.52 -14.86 -5.01
N PHE A 67 -7.70 -14.44 -5.98
CA PHE A 67 -7.30 -13.05 -6.13
C PHE A 67 -8.49 -12.15 -6.49
N LYS A 68 -9.27 -12.54 -7.50
CA LYS A 68 -10.47 -11.83 -7.92
C LYS A 68 -11.52 -11.79 -6.80
N GLY A 69 -11.67 -12.89 -6.06
CA GLY A 69 -12.54 -12.93 -4.88
C GLY A 69 -12.11 -11.94 -3.81
N ALA A 70 -10.81 -11.87 -3.49
CA ALA A 70 -10.28 -10.95 -2.49
C ALA A 70 -10.41 -9.47 -2.89
N LEU A 71 -10.39 -9.16 -4.19
CA LEU A 71 -10.59 -7.81 -4.72
C LEU A 71 -12.08 -7.40 -4.79
N ARG A 72 -12.98 -8.38 -4.86
CA ARG A 72 -14.40 -8.12 -5.08
C ARG A 72 -15.09 -7.69 -3.78
N PRO A 73 -15.62 -6.46 -3.70
CA PRO A 73 -16.38 -6.02 -2.53
C PRO A 73 -17.70 -6.80 -2.42
N GLU A 74 -18.11 -7.15 -1.22
CA GLU A 74 -19.48 -7.67 -0.97
C GLU A 74 -20.52 -6.63 -1.32
N THR A 75 -20.25 -5.38 -0.92
CA THR A 75 -21.07 -4.23 -1.26
C THR A 75 -20.13 -3.14 -1.82
N PRO A 76 -20.33 -2.67 -3.07
CA PRO A 76 -19.51 -1.61 -3.61
C PRO A 76 -19.60 -0.33 -2.77
N HIS A 77 -18.48 0.16 -2.29
CA HIS A 77 -18.37 1.42 -1.56
C HIS A 77 -17.46 2.38 -2.29
N THR A 78 -17.88 3.64 -2.41
CA THR A 78 -17.10 4.69 -3.05
C THR A 78 -15.88 5.16 -2.25
N ASP A 79 -15.82 4.75 -0.98
CA ASP A 79 -14.78 5.15 -0.04
C ASP A 79 -13.80 4.01 0.28
N THR A 80 -13.90 2.90 -0.44
CA THR A 80 -12.94 1.79 -0.39
C THR A 80 -12.22 1.68 -1.73
N ILE A 81 -10.91 1.45 -1.68
CA ILE A 81 -10.07 1.18 -2.84
C ILE A 81 -9.36 -0.17 -2.69
N ALA A 82 -9.57 -1.06 -3.65
CA ALA A 82 -8.91 -2.35 -3.70
C ALA A 82 -7.56 -2.24 -4.40
N VAL A 83 -6.50 -2.61 -3.68
CA VAL A 83 -5.10 -2.41 -4.08
C VAL A 83 -4.40 -3.75 -4.23
N ALA A 84 -3.91 -4.07 -5.42
CA ALA A 84 -3.00 -5.21 -5.59
C ALA A 84 -1.60 -4.81 -5.10
N GLN A 85 -1.14 -5.39 -3.99
CA GLN A 85 0.22 -5.18 -3.51
C GLN A 85 1.18 -6.16 -4.18
N THR A 86 2.10 -5.64 -4.96
CA THR A 86 3.00 -6.45 -5.77
C THR A 86 4.46 -6.24 -5.41
N TYR A 87 5.22 -7.34 -5.45
CA TYR A 87 6.68 -7.23 -5.68
C TYR A 87 7.03 -8.02 -6.92
N LEU A 88 7.83 -7.42 -7.79
CA LEU A 88 8.45 -8.14 -8.87
C LEU A 88 9.56 -9.03 -8.30
N ASP A 89 9.67 -10.24 -8.84
CA ASP A 89 10.73 -11.16 -8.42
C ASP A 89 12.09 -10.59 -8.84
N VAL A 90 13.03 -10.57 -7.90
CA VAL A 90 14.36 -9.96 -8.11
C VAL A 90 15.13 -10.60 -9.26
N ASP A 91 14.87 -11.89 -9.55
CA ASP A 91 15.52 -12.61 -10.65
C ASP A 91 14.99 -12.20 -12.02
N TYR A 92 13.83 -11.53 -12.08
CA TYR A 92 13.14 -11.16 -13.32
C TYR A 92 12.78 -9.68 -13.44
N VAL A 93 13.06 -8.87 -12.39
CA VAL A 93 12.64 -7.46 -12.37
C VAL A 93 13.22 -6.63 -13.50
N ASP A 94 14.37 -7.00 -14.03
CA ASP A 94 15.04 -6.34 -15.17
C ASP A 94 14.57 -6.86 -16.54
N ASP A 95 13.80 -7.96 -16.58
CA ASP A 95 13.21 -8.48 -17.82
C ASP A 95 11.92 -7.73 -18.17
N ALA A 96 11.96 -6.92 -19.22
CA ALA A 96 10.81 -6.13 -19.67
C ALA A 96 9.63 -7.01 -20.11
N ALA A 97 9.90 -8.15 -20.76
CA ALA A 97 8.83 -9.06 -21.19
C ALA A 97 8.13 -9.72 -20.00
N TYR A 98 8.90 -10.04 -18.95
CA TYR A 98 8.33 -10.54 -17.71
C TYR A 98 7.46 -9.47 -17.02
N ARG A 99 7.96 -8.23 -16.87
CA ARG A 99 7.19 -7.14 -16.24
C ARG A 99 5.85 -6.93 -16.94
N ASP A 100 5.87 -6.86 -18.25
CA ASP A 100 4.67 -6.67 -19.06
C ASP A 100 3.71 -7.87 -18.95
N ALA A 101 4.20 -9.11 -19.01
CA ALA A 101 3.37 -10.30 -18.84
C ALA A 101 2.75 -10.38 -17.42
N PHE A 102 3.51 -10.01 -16.39
CA PHE A 102 3.03 -9.95 -15.01
C PHE A 102 1.94 -8.88 -14.85
N LEU A 103 2.16 -7.67 -15.36
CA LEU A 103 1.18 -6.59 -15.34
C LEU A 103 -0.14 -7.01 -15.99
N ARG A 104 -0.08 -7.49 -17.23
CA ARG A 104 -1.29 -7.97 -17.94
C ARG A 104 -2.05 -9.00 -17.12
N ARG A 105 -1.32 -9.91 -16.47
CA ARG A 105 -1.94 -10.97 -15.67
C ARG A 105 -2.62 -10.42 -14.42
N ILE A 106 -1.99 -9.48 -13.70
CA ILE A 106 -2.59 -8.83 -12.53
C ILE A 106 -3.85 -8.05 -12.93
N VAL A 107 -3.76 -7.24 -13.98
CA VAL A 107 -4.89 -6.43 -14.45
C VAL A 107 -6.04 -7.32 -14.90
N SER A 108 -5.80 -8.28 -15.80
CA SER A 108 -6.86 -9.17 -16.32
C SER A 108 -7.53 -10.01 -15.22
N ARG A 109 -6.76 -10.46 -14.23
CA ARG A 109 -7.31 -11.21 -13.09
C ARG A 109 -8.07 -10.34 -12.12
N GLY A 110 -7.67 -9.07 -11.99
CA GLY A 110 -8.29 -8.11 -11.08
C GLY A 110 -9.56 -7.46 -11.60
N GLU A 111 -9.76 -7.44 -12.91
CA GLU A 111 -10.95 -6.84 -13.51
C GLU A 111 -12.26 -7.50 -13.04
N PRO A 112 -13.32 -6.69 -12.82
CA PRO A 112 -13.40 -5.23 -12.90
C PRO A 112 -13.12 -4.51 -11.56
N TRP A 113 -12.57 -5.22 -10.55
CA TRP A 113 -12.49 -4.75 -9.17
C TRP A 113 -11.17 -4.09 -8.80
N LEU A 114 -10.11 -4.35 -9.55
CA LEU A 114 -8.79 -3.77 -9.34
C LEU A 114 -8.81 -2.25 -9.60
N GLN A 115 -8.52 -1.47 -8.58
CA GLN A 115 -8.52 0.00 -8.67
C GLN A 115 -7.11 0.58 -8.61
N ALA A 116 -6.20 -0.10 -7.91
CA ALA A 116 -4.81 0.35 -7.79
C ALA A 116 -3.82 -0.82 -7.75
N ILE A 117 -2.57 -0.53 -8.13
CA ILE A 117 -1.44 -1.44 -7.92
C ILE A 117 -0.42 -0.71 -7.05
N GLN A 118 -0.06 -1.32 -5.93
CA GLN A 118 1.05 -0.89 -5.08
C GLN A 118 2.29 -1.70 -5.43
N PHE A 119 3.36 -1.00 -5.75
CA PHE A 119 4.66 -1.57 -6.05
C PHE A 119 5.58 -1.46 -4.85
N ASP A 120 5.78 -2.60 -4.17
CA ASP A 120 6.73 -2.72 -3.07
C ASP A 120 8.12 -3.08 -3.61
N MET A 121 9.16 -2.44 -3.09
CA MET A 121 10.59 -2.73 -3.40
C MET A 121 10.97 -2.65 -4.89
N LEU A 122 10.20 -1.94 -5.71
CA LEU A 122 10.53 -1.73 -7.12
C LEU A 122 11.82 -0.88 -7.22
N PRO A 123 12.83 -1.27 -8.04
CA PRO A 123 14.12 -0.58 -8.11
C PRO A 123 14.10 0.66 -9.03
N TRP A 124 13.03 1.45 -9.00
CA TRP A 124 12.84 2.66 -9.83
C TRP A 124 13.95 3.71 -9.65
N HIS A 125 14.64 3.70 -8.51
CA HIS A 125 15.72 4.62 -8.15
C HIS A 125 17.08 4.24 -8.75
N THR A 126 17.23 3.02 -9.28
CA THR A 126 18.45 2.52 -9.92
C THR A 126 18.25 2.02 -11.35
N ASN A 127 17.00 1.73 -11.73
CA ASN A 127 16.66 1.23 -13.05
C ASN A 127 15.67 2.19 -13.73
N PRO A 128 16.11 3.02 -14.70
CA PRO A 128 15.24 3.99 -15.36
C PRO A 128 14.13 3.36 -16.21
N ASP A 129 14.29 2.10 -16.68
CA ASP A 129 13.27 1.41 -17.46
C ASP A 129 11.99 1.14 -16.66
N ILE A 130 12.06 1.26 -15.33
CA ILE A 130 10.89 1.13 -14.47
C ILE A 130 9.88 2.27 -14.69
N TRP A 131 10.33 3.46 -15.06
CA TRP A 131 9.40 4.55 -15.35
C TRP A 131 8.55 4.25 -16.59
N SER A 132 9.15 3.72 -17.66
CA SER A 132 8.38 3.26 -18.83
C SER A 132 7.41 2.11 -18.48
N TYR A 133 7.81 1.21 -17.57
CA TYR A 133 6.89 0.19 -17.06
C TYR A 133 5.70 0.81 -16.29
N LEU A 134 5.91 1.85 -15.49
CA LEU A 134 4.82 2.56 -14.82
C LEU A 134 3.91 3.33 -15.81
N GLU A 135 4.44 3.82 -16.94
CA GLU A 135 3.62 4.36 -18.03
C GLU A 135 2.65 3.29 -18.55
N ASP A 136 3.13 2.07 -18.81
CA ASP A 136 2.27 0.95 -19.24
C ASP A 136 1.21 0.62 -18.18
N VAL A 137 1.56 0.68 -16.88
CA VAL A 137 0.58 0.51 -15.79
C VAL A 137 -0.49 1.59 -15.86
N LYS A 138 -0.14 2.85 -16.01
CA LYS A 138 -1.10 3.97 -16.10
C LYS A 138 -2.04 3.85 -17.30
N LEU A 139 -1.57 3.29 -18.40
CA LEU A 139 -2.42 3.03 -19.58
C LEU A 139 -3.54 2.02 -19.32
N THR A 140 -3.43 1.19 -18.28
CA THR A 140 -4.51 0.27 -17.87
C THR A 140 -5.65 0.97 -17.11
N GLY A 141 -5.46 2.23 -16.71
CA GLY A 141 -6.46 3.01 -15.95
C GLY A 141 -6.45 2.77 -14.44
N VAL A 142 -5.53 1.94 -13.91
CA VAL A 142 -5.38 1.72 -12.47
C VAL A 142 -4.50 2.80 -11.83
N GLU A 143 -4.73 3.09 -10.57
CA GLU A 143 -3.86 3.98 -9.79
C GLU A 143 -2.55 3.29 -9.41
N VAL A 144 -1.47 4.06 -9.33
CA VAL A 144 -0.12 3.59 -8.97
C VAL A 144 0.24 4.09 -7.58
N PHE A 145 0.47 3.15 -6.66
CA PHE A 145 1.04 3.39 -5.34
C PHE A 145 2.51 2.94 -5.38
N LEU A 146 3.44 3.87 -5.29
CA LEU A 146 4.87 3.59 -5.42
C LEU A 146 5.56 3.66 -4.07
N GLN A 147 6.12 2.54 -3.62
CA GLN A 147 6.89 2.52 -2.39
C GLN A 147 8.29 3.11 -2.59
N ALA A 148 8.59 4.14 -1.78
CA ALA A 148 9.93 4.61 -1.54
C ALA A 148 10.50 3.85 -0.34
N HIS A 149 11.08 2.69 -0.60
CA HIS A 149 11.59 1.78 0.42
C HIS A 149 12.94 2.24 0.96
N LYS A 150 13.32 1.73 2.13
CA LYS A 150 14.51 2.16 2.87
C LYS A 150 15.79 2.28 2.04
N PRO A 151 16.20 1.30 1.19
CA PRO A 151 17.38 1.46 0.33
C PRO A 151 17.31 2.66 -0.62
N ALA A 152 16.16 2.94 -1.22
CA ALA A 152 15.98 4.12 -2.07
C ALA A 152 16.11 5.42 -1.26
N MET A 153 15.51 5.46 -0.07
CA MET A 153 15.58 6.61 0.83
C MET A 153 17.01 6.88 1.30
N GLU A 154 17.74 5.84 1.70
CA GLU A 154 19.14 5.96 2.15
C GLU A 154 20.09 6.37 1.02
N LEU A 155 19.87 5.85 -0.20
CA LEU A 155 20.72 6.15 -1.35
C LEU A 155 20.55 7.59 -1.83
N LEU A 156 19.29 8.05 -1.95
CA LEU A 156 18.99 9.33 -2.61
C LEU A 156 18.86 10.49 -1.61
N GLY A 157 18.44 10.22 -0.37
CA GLY A 157 18.03 11.25 0.56
C GLY A 157 16.79 12.03 0.10
N PRO A 158 16.21 12.91 0.95
CA PRO A 158 14.92 13.54 0.71
C PRO A 158 14.85 14.33 -0.60
N ALA A 159 15.80 15.24 -0.81
CA ALA A 159 15.77 16.20 -1.93
C ALA A 159 15.89 15.51 -3.30
N GLN A 160 16.76 14.53 -3.43
CA GLN A 160 16.97 13.83 -4.71
C GLN A 160 15.84 12.84 -4.98
N LEU A 161 15.37 12.12 -3.95
CA LEU A 161 14.26 11.19 -4.07
C LEU A 161 12.98 11.91 -4.53
N VAL A 162 12.62 13.01 -3.87
CA VAL A 162 11.41 13.76 -4.22
C VAL A 162 11.57 14.46 -5.59
N ARG A 163 12.77 14.87 -5.97
CA ARG A 163 13.03 15.39 -7.33
C ARG A 163 12.72 14.32 -8.37
N SER A 164 13.23 13.10 -8.21
CA SER A 164 12.95 11.99 -9.13
C SER A 164 11.46 11.67 -9.22
N LEU A 165 10.75 11.65 -8.09
CA LEU A 165 9.29 11.47 -8.07
C LEU A 165 8.56 12.60 -8.80
N LYS A 166 9.01 13.85 -8.64
CA LYS A 166 8.40 15.01 -9.30
C LYS A 166 8.56 14.98 -10.81
N GLU A 167 9.71 14.50 -11.31
CA GLU A 167 9.97 14.34 -12.73
C GLU A 167 9.03 13.33 -13.41
N HIS A 168 8.39 12.46 -12.62
CA HIS A 168 7.46 11.41 -13.07
C HIS A 168 6.13 11.44 -12.28
N ALA A 169 5.72 12.63 -11.82
CA ALA A 169 4.56 12.77 -10.93
C ALA A 169 3.24 12.30 -11.57
N GLU A 170 3.12 12.38 -12.90
CA GLU A 170 1.96 11.89 -13.65
C GLU A 170 1.80 10.36 -13.62
N LEU A 171 2.87 9.63 -13.28
CA LEU A 171 2.87 8.18 -13.20
C LEU A 171 2.55 7.64 -11.80
N VAL A 172 2.60 8.50 -10.77
CA VAL A 172 2.49 8.09 -9.37
C VAL A 172 1.32 8.78 -8.69
N ASP A 173 0.28 8.02 -8.37
CA ASP A 173 -0.89 8.53 -7.65
C ASP A 173 -0.65 8.69 -6.15
N TYR A 174 0.13 7.78 -5.56
CA TYR A 174 0.58 7.87 -4.17
C TYR A 174 2.03 7.44 -4.04
N VAL A 175 2.81 8.20 -3.27
CA VAL A 175 4.12 7.76 -2.81
C VAL A 175 4.03 7.29 -1.38
N LEU A 176 4.55 6.08 -1.11
CA LEU A 176 4.53 5.42 0.20
C LEU A 176 5.95 5.35 0.76
N PHE A 177 6.27 6.15 1.75
CA PHE A 177 7.57 6.12 2.43
C PHE A 177 7.58 4.99 3.47
N ASP A 178 8.43 3.97 3.27
CA ASP A 178 8.59 2.83 4.19
C ASP A 178 10.03 2.70 4.67
N SER A 179 10.27 3.09 5.93
CA SER A 179 11.57 2.95 6.59
C SER A 179 11.83 1.57 7.19
N SER A 180 10.81 0.68 7.24
CA SER A 180 10.91 -0.64 7.87
C SER A 180 11.49 -1.72 6.94
N HIS A 181 11.50 -1.49 5.65
CA HIS A 181 11.90 -2.48 4.63
C HIS A 181 11.15 -3.82 4.76
N GLY A 182 9.86 -3.75 5.05
CA GLY A 182 9.00 -4.94 5.19
C GLY A 182 9.28 -5.78 6.44
N THR A 183 10.12 -5.33 7.37
CA THR A 183 10.46 -6.08 8.60
C THR A 183 9.46 -5.90 9.73
N GLY A 184 8.48 -4.99 9.57
CA GLY A 184 7.50 -4.65 10.62
C GLY A 184 8.13 -3.98 11.85
N THR A 185 9.35 -3.45 11.73
CA THR A 185 9.97 -2.65 12.80
C THR A 185 9.18 -1.39 13.07
N ARG A 186 9.16 -0.94 14.34
CA ARG A 186 8.45 0.27 14.75
C ARG A 186 8.78 1.45 13.83
N LEU A 187 7.76 2.21 13.48
CA LEU A 187 7.85 3.42 12.66
C LEU A 187 8.89 4.40 13.24
N ASN A 188 9.78 4.90 12.40
CA ASN A 188 10.74 5.94 12.77
C ASN A 188 10.30 7.28 12.16
N THR A 189 9.44 7.99 12.87
CA THR A 189 8.90 9.29 12.42
C THR A 189 9.98 10.34 12.20
N THR A 190 11.04 10.35 13.01
CA THR A 190 12.16 11.27 12.86
C THR A 190 12.92 11.05 11.55
N ALA A 191 13.10 9.79 11.14
CA ALA A 191 13.75 9.46 9.88
C ALA A 191 12.86 9.74 8.66
N LEU A 192 11.54 9.63 8.81
CA LEU A 192 10.56 9.85 7.74
C LEU A 192 10.23 11.32 7.51
N GLU A 193 10.21 12.14 8.56
CA GLU A 193 9.78 13.52 8.48
C GLU A 193 10.49 14.36 7.42
N PRO A 194 11.82 14.28 7.21
CA PRO A 194 12.48 15.04 6.14
C PRO A 194 11.96 14.69 4.73
N PHE A 195 11.61 13.42 4.47
CA PHE A 195 11.04 12.99 3.19
C PHE A 195 9.61 13.49 3.01
N ILE A 196 8.80 13.41 4.07
CA ILE A 196 7.44 13.91 4.08
C ILE A 196 7.44 15.43 3.82
N ALA A 197 8.27 16.18 4.56
CA ALA A 197 8.39 17.64 4.42
C ALA A 197 8.79 18.04 3.00
N GLU A 198 9.78 17.38 2.42
CA GLU A 198 10.24 17.65 1.05
C GLU A 198 9.15 17.30 0.03
N ALA A 199 8.43 16.18 0.21
CA ALA A 199 7.34 15.79 -0.67
C ALA A 199 6.19 16.81 -0.63
N TYR A 200 5.74 17.22 0.56
CA TYR A 200 4.70 18.27 0.69
C TYR A 200 5.13 19.63 0.12
N SER A 201 6.43 19.93 0.12
CA SER A 201 6.94 21.19 -0.44
C SER A 201 7.02 21.21 -1.97
N ARG A 202 7.10 20.03 -2.62
CA ARG A 202 7.45 19.94 -4.05
C ARG A 202 6.48 19.21 -4.93
N LEU A 203 5.73 18.24 -4.40
CA LEU A 203 4.72 17.51 -5.15
C LEU A 203 3.40 18.28 -5.15
N ASP A 204 2.63 18.15 -6.23
CA ASP A 204 1.28 18.70 -6.28
C ASP A 204 0.33 17.78 -5.48
N PRO A 205 -0.28 18.25 -4.39
CA PRO A 205 -1.18 17.44 -3.57
C PRO A 205 -2.49 17.06 -4.29
N HIS A 206 -2.76 17.64 -5.45
CA HIS A 206 -3.89 17.24 -6.30
C HIS A 206 -3.55 16.05 -7.20
N ALA A 207 -2.28 15.89 -7.55
CA ALA A 207 -1.81 14.82 -8.41
C ALA A 207 -1.32 13.61 -7.60
N THR A 208 -0.47 13.82 -6.59
CA THR A 208 0.21 12.75 -5.85
C THR A 208 -0.09 12.83 -4.36
N GLY A 209 -0.73 11.80 -3.81
CA GLY A 209 -0.91 11.63 -2.37
C GLY A 209 0.36 11.15 -1.68
N ILE A 210 0.53 11.51 -0.42
CA ILE A 210 1.70 11.14 0.39
C ILE A 210 1.25 10.18 1.48
N ALA A 211 1.96 9.05 1.59
CA ALA A 211 1.67 8.01 2.57
C ALA A 211 2.93 7.56 3.30
N ILE A 212 2.75 6.97 4.46
CA ILE A 212 3.80 6.32 5.25
C ILE A 212 3.41 4.89 5.59
N ALA A 213 4.40 4.02 5.70
CA ALA A 213 4.24 2.66 6.17
C ALA A 213 5.39 2.23 7.08
N GLY A 214 5.24 1.05 7.63
CA GLY A 214 6.25 0.39 8.45
C GLY A 214 5.85 0.25 9.91
N GLY A 215 5.56 -0.97 10.34
CA GLY A 215 5.36 -1.36 11.73
C GLY A 215 4.19 -0.70 12.45
N LEU A 216 3.18 -0.23 11.72
CA LEU A 216 2.00 0.43 12.29
C LEU A 216 1.02 -0.57 12.91
N ASN A 217 0.50 -0.20 14.07
CA ASN A 217 -0.63 -0.81 14.77
C ASN A 217 -1.34 0.27 15.61
N GLY A 218 -2.39 -0.07 16.35
CA GLY A 218 -3.16 0.91 17.13
C GLY A 218 -2.33 1.69 18.16
N ALA A 219 -1.40 1.04 18.85
CA ALA A 219 -0.53 1.71 19.82
C ALA A 219 0.41 2.71 19.13
N ILE A 220 1.07 2.31 18.04
CA ILE A 220 1.98 3.17 17.27
C ILE A 220 1.24 4.37 16.67
N VAL A 221 0.01 4.18 16.18
CA VAL A 221 -0.82 5.29 15.68
C VAL A 221 -1.05 6.33 16.78
N ARG A 222 -1.42 5.90 18.00
CA ARG A 222 -1.66 6.82 19.12
C ARG A 222 -0.40 7.51 19.62
N GLU A 223 0.74 6.83 19.61
CA GLU A 223 1.99 7.32 20.20
C GLU A 223 2.82 8.15 19.21
N ASP A 224 2.97 7.67 17.97
CA ASP A 224 3.98 8.19 17.03
C ASP A 224 3.40 9.11 15.95
N LEU A 225 2.11 8.96 15.59
CA LEU A 225 1.53 9.74 14.49
C LEU A 225 0.94 11.12 14.86
N PRO A 226 0.56 11.47 16.11
CA PRO A 226 -0.14 12.73 16.38
C PRO A 226 0.60 13.98 15.88
N THR A 227 1.92 14.03 16.07
CA THR A 227 2.73 15.17 15.61
C THR A 227 2.76 15.28 14.09
N LEU A 228 2.93 14.14 13.38
CA LEU A 228 2.92 14.11 11.92
C LEU A 228 1.54 14.44 11.35
N ALA A 229 0.47 13.85 11.87
CA ALA A 229 -0.89 14.09 11.42
C ALA A 229 -1.34 15.55 11.63
N SER A 230 -0.93 16.17 12.74
CA SER A 230 -1.18 17.60 13.00
C SER A 230 -0.44 18.50 12.01
N LYS A 231 0.80 18.15 11.64
CA LYS A 231 1.62 18.94 10.70
C LYS A 231 1.24 18.69 9.24
N TYR A 232 0.79 17.48 8.93
CA TYR A 232 0.44 17.03 7.60
C TYR A 232 -0.95 16.37 7.61
N PRO A 233 -2.04 17.16 7.62
CA PRO A 233 -3.41 16.65 7.82
C PRO A 233 -3.89 15.70 6.72
N ASP A 234 -3.29 15.77 5.52
CA ASP A 234 -3.62 14.88 4.40
C ASP A 234 -2.64 13.70 4.25
N LEU A 235 -1.80 13.45 5.25
CA LEU A 235 -0.92 12.30 5.27
C LEU A 235 -1.73 11.01 5.36
N SER A 236 -1.45 10.07 4.48
CA SER A 236 -2.00 8.70 4.52
C SER A 236 -1.07 7.77 5.29
N TRP A 237 -1.59 6.66 5.80
CA TRP A 237 -0.76 5.64 6.43
C TRP A 237 -1.29 4.24 6.18
N ASP A 238 -0.37 3.27 6.07
CA ASP A 238 -0.65 1.88 5.73
C ASP A 238 -0.03 0.92 6.75
N ALA A 239 -0.81 -0.06 7.18
CA ALA A 239 -0.39 -1.09 8.12
C ALA A 239 -0.53 -2.49 7.51
N GLU A 240 0.45 -3.35 7.80
CA GLU A 240 0.49 -4.73 7.35
C GLU A 240 1.00 -5.67 8.45
N GLY A 241 2.31 -5.82 8.57
CA GLY A 241 2.96 -6.86 9.37
C GLY A 241 2.55 -6.91 10.84
N GLN A 242 2.21 -5.76 11.43
CA GLN A 242 1.77 -5.65 12.83
C GLN A 242 0.29 -5.94 13.03
N LEU A 243 -0.49 -6.11 11.95
CA LEU A 243 -1.90 -6.50 12.00
C LEU A 243 -2.09 -8.02 12.00
N HIS A 244 -1.00 -8.79 11.89
CA HIS A 244 -1.00 -10.24 12.01
C HIS A 244 -0.49 -10.68 13.39
N PRO A 245 -0.97 -11.83 13.93
CA PRO A 245 -0.48 -12.33 15.21
C PRO A 245 1.02 -12.61 15.19
N GLN A 246 1.79 -11.95 16.06
CA GLN A 246 3.25 -11.93 16.01
C GLN A 246 3.94 -13.28 16.30
N ASN A 247 3.26 -14.22 16.97
CA ASN A 247 3.85 -15.50 17.41
C ASN A 247 3.61 -16.66 16.43
N SER A 248 3.19 -16.39 15.20
CA SER A 248 2.68 -17.42 14.28
C SER A 248 3.66 -17.85 13.18
N GLY A 249 4.90 -17.33 13.19
CA GLY A 249 5.84 -17.61 12.10
C GLY A 249 5.38 -17.09 10.73
N GLY A 250 4.55 -16.06 10.70
CA GLY A 250 4.07 -15.42 9.49
C GLY A 250 2.98 -16.18 8.71
N LYS A 251 2.36 -17.20 9.31
CA LYS A 251 1.38 -18.08 8.64
C LYS A 251 -0.08 -17.87 9.05
N ARG A 252 -0.39 -16.77 9.74
CA ARG A 252 -1.77 -16.50 10.14
C ARG A 252 -2.36 -15.34 9.35
N PRO A 253 -3.66 -15.38 9.05
CA PRO A 253 -4.34 -14.30 8.38
C PRO A 253 -4.29 -13.01 9.21
N LEU A 254 -4.74 -11.93 8.61
CA LEU A 254 -5.00 -10.66 9.26
C LEU A 254 -5.86 -10.90 10.53
N ASP A 255 -5.46 -10.30 11.65
CA ASP A 255 -6.22 -10.35 12.89
C ASP A 255 -7.20 -9.17 12.94
N LEU A 256 -8.49 -9.47 12.85
CA LEU A 256 -9.54 -8.45 12.81
C LEU A 256 -9.64 -7.65 14.11
N ALA A 257 -9.29 -8.22 15.26
CA ALA A 257 -9.30 -7.48 16.52
C ALA A 257 -8.15 -6.48 16.57
N ILE A 258 -6.95 -6.88 16.18
CA ILE A 258 -5.78 -5.99 16.06
C ILE A 258 -6.04 -4.91 15.00
N THR A 259 -6.66 -5.29 13.88
CA THR A 259 -7.00 -4.35 12.80
C THR A 259 -8.08 -3.36 13.24
N ARG A 260 -9.11 -3.80 13.98
CA ARG A 260 -10.12 -2.90 14.56
C ARG A 260 -9.48 -1.88 15.51
N GLU A 261 -8.52 -2.30 16.32
CA GLU A 261 -7.79 -1.40 17.21
C GLU A 261 -6.97 -0.35 16.43
N TYR A 262 -6.31 -0.77 15.35
CA TYR A 262 -5.57 0.14 14.46
C TYR A 262 -6.51 1.15 13.79
N LEU A 263 -7.63 0.72 13.25
CA LEU A 263 -8.62 1.60 12.63
C LEU A 263 -9.26 2.54 13.65
N ALA A 264 -9.55 2.06 14.88
CA ALA A 264 -10.07 2.89 15.95
C ALA A 264 -9.07 3.99 16.38
N ALA A 265 -7.80 3.62 16.54
CA ALA A 265 -6.74 4.60 16.83
C ALA A 265 -6.60 5.65 15.71
N SER A 266 -6.78 5.23 14.47
CA SER A 266 -6.77 6.13 13.31
C SER A 266 -7.96 7.09 13.33
N ALA A 267 -9.17 6.62 13.62
CA ALA A 267 -10.37 7.45 13.76
C ALA A 267 -10.22 8.47 14.92
N GLU A 268 -9.74 8.01 16.09
CA GLU A 268 -9.44 8.87 17.23
C GLU A 268 -8.45 9.99 16.89
N LEU A 269 -7.41 9.67 16.11
CA LEU A 269 -6.40 10.63 15.69
C LEU A 269 -6.98 11.68 14.74
N LEU A 270 -7.83 11.28 13.81
CA LEU A 270 -8.47 12.16 12.83
C LEU A 270 -9.57 13.05 13.43
N SER A 271 -10.10 12.70 14.61
CA SER A 271 -11.15 13.46 15.31
C SER A 271 -10.59 14.61 16.17
N ARG A 272 -9.27 14.71 16.28
CA ARG A 272 -8.59 15.77 17.07
C ARG A 272 -8.38 17.03 16.26
#